data_cab9e78a07a2982918607a54faf6cc7a
#
_entry.id   cab9e78a07a2982918607a54faf6cc7a
#
_cell.length_a   1.000
_cell.length_b   1.000
_cell.length_c   1.000
_cell.angle_alpha   90.00
_cell.angle_beta   90.00
_cell.angle_gamma   90.00
#
_symmetry.space_group_name_H-M   'P 1'
#
loop_
_entity.id
_entity.type
_entity.pdbx_description
1 polymer ?
#
loop_
_entity_poly.entity_id
_entity_poly.type
_entity_poly.pdbx_seq_one_letter_code
_entity_poly.pdbx_strand_id
1 'polypeptide(L)'
;HDYEVIVIGGGGAGLSAACAAAELGASVALLEAGTTVGGSTALSGGVFYAAGTTLQRQAGIENDTADDMYEYYMTLNQHRVNAQNVRKLCNASADAFEWLVECGVEFKPEGLYKSGIESVPRGHSPAAASAGITQALEVRARNLGVDIALQSRVKRLHMINGVVNGIQLDDGGIVTSAAVVIATGGFGHNKYLLNKYYPEA
;
A
#
# COMPACT_ATOMS: atom_id res chain seq x y z
N HIS A 1 -14.19 3.08 22.31
CA HIS A 1 -13.07 2.49 21.59
C HIS A 1 -11.78 3.16 21.97
N ASP A 2 -10.66 2.42 21.93
CA ASP A 2 -9.33 2.98 22.17
C ASP A 2 -8.87 3.83 20.98
N TYR A 3 -9.25 3.41 19.75
CA TYR A 3 -8.99 4.13 18.50
C TYR A 3 -10.23 4.13 17.59
N GLU A 4 -10.30 5.10 16.68
CA GLU A 4 -11.33 5.07 15.63
C GLU A 4 -10.96 4.06 14.53
N VAL A 5 -9.67 3.98 14.19
CA VAL A 5 -9.18 3.04 13.17
C VAL A 5 -7.96 2.27 13.69
N ILE A 6 -7.99 0.95 13.54
CA ILE A 6 -6.80 0.10 13.69
C ILE A 6 -6.37 -0.38 12.31
N VAL A 7 -5.08 -0.22 11.99
CA VAL A 7 -4.46 -0.76 10.77
C VAL A 7 -3.54 -1.92 11.14
N ILE A 8 -3.76 -3.10 10.53
CA ILE A 8 -2.97 -4.30 10.76
C ILE A 8 -1.96 -4.48 9.64
N GLY A 9 -0.68 -4.33 9.95
CA GLY A 9 0.45 -4.44 9.03
C GLY A 9 1.03 -3.09 8.62
N GLY A 10 2.32 -2.91 8.84
CA GLY A 10 3.09 -1.68 8.59
C GLY A 10 3.80 -1.65 7.22
N GLY A 11 3.30 -2.38 6.20
CA GLY A 11 3.78 -2.27 4.82
C GLY A 11 3.27 -1.01 4.14
N GLY A 12 3.59 -0.81 2.85
CA GLY A 12 3.15 0.35 2.08
C GLY A 12 1.65 0.59 2.13
N ALA A 13 0.84 -0.46 2.01
CA ALA A 13 -0.63 -0.35 2.09
C ALA A 13 -1.11 0.12 3.47
N GLY A 14 -0.54 -0.45 4.54
CA GLY A 14 -0.93 -0.08 5.91
C GLY A 14 -0.49 1.31 6.30
N LEU A 15 0.75 1.69 5.97
CA LEU A 15 1.24 3.05 6.19
C LEU A 15 0.38 4.09 5.46
N SER A 16 0.04 3.81 4.18
CA SER A 16 -0.84 4.69 3.40
C SER A 16 -2.23 4.80 4.01
N ALA A 17 -2.82 3.68 4.43
CA ALA A 17 -4.14 3.68 5.06
C ALA A 17 -4.13 4.44 6.39
N ALA A 18 -3.08 4.28 7.19
CA ALA A 18 -2.93 4.99 8.47
C ALA A 18 -2.78 6.50 8.26
N CYS A 19 -1.94 6.93 7.30
CA CYS A 19 -1.81 8.33 6.94
C CYS A 19 -3.14 8.91 6.49
N ALA A 20 -3.82 8.26 5.53
CA ALA A 20 -5.08 8.76 4.99
C ALA A 20 -6.18 8.88 6.06
N ALA A 21 -6.27 7.93 6.99
CA ALA A 21 -7.23 8.00 8.09
C ALA A 21 -6.88 9.15 9.06
N ALA A 22 -5.61 9.31 9.40
CA ALA A 22 -5.17 10.39 10.31
C ALA A 22 -5.29 11.78 9.67
N GLU A 23 -5.09 11.92 8.36
CA GLU A 23 -5.33 13.15 7.60
C GLU A 23 -6.80 13.59 7.64
N LEU A 24 -7.73 12.65 7.79
CA LEU A 24 -9.16 12.91 8.01
C LEU A 24 -9.51 13.16 9.48
N GLY A 25 -8.53 13.20 10.37
CA GLY A 25 -8.71 13.50 11.78
C GLY A 25 -9.03 12.31 12.67
N ALA A 26 -8.96 11.09 12.16
CA ALA A 26 -9.20 9.89 12.97
C ALA A 26 -8.02 9.60 13.92
N SER A 27 -8.33 9.08 15.11
CA SER A 27 -7.35 8.46 16.00
C SER A 27 -6.97 7.08 15.45
N VAL A 28 -5.67 6.86 15.14
CA VAL A 28 -5.19 5.69 14.42
C VAL A 28 -4.10 4.95 15.18
N ALA A 29 -4.25 3.61 15.32
CA ALA A 29 -3.16 2.72 15.67
C ALA A 29 -2.76 1.85 14.47
N LEU A 30 -1.46 1.76 14.21
CA LEU A 30 -0.88 0.83 13.23
C LEU A 30 -0.07 -0.24 13.97
N LEU A 31 -0.45 -1.51 13.79
CA LEU A 31 0.16 -2.65 14.45
C LEU A 31 0.99 -3.46 13.45
N GLU A 32 2.29 -3.55 13.71
CA GLU A 32 3.24 -4.31 12.90
C GLU A 32 3.82 -5.48 13.70
N ALA A 33 3.81 -6.66 13.10
CA ALA A 33 4.33 -7.88 13.74
C ALA A 33 5.85 -7.93 13.80
N GLY A 34 6.53 -7.23 12.90
CA GLY A 34 7.99 -7.14 12.80
C GLY A 34 8.58 -6.10 13.73
N THR A 35 9.91 -5.99 13.68
CA THR A 35 10.68 -4.99 14.43
C THR A 35 10.77 -3.64 13.74
N THR A 36 10.34 -3.55 12.47
CA THR A 36 10.32 -2.35 11.64
C THR A 36 9.12 -2.36 10.72
N VAL A 37 8.66 -1.18 10.33
CA VAL A 37 7.67 -1.04 9.24
C VAL A 37 8.34 -1.22 7.87
N GLY A 38 7.53 -1.30 6.83
CA GLY A 38 7.95 -1.37 5.43
C GLY A 38 7.51 -2.64 4.71
N GLY A 39 7.49 -3.78 5.39
CA GLY A 39 7.03 -5.05 4.83
C GLY A 39 7.67 -5.38 3.47
N SER A 40 6.92 -5.99 2.57
CA SER A 40 7.39 -6.30 1.20
C SER A 40 7.70 -5.05 0.36
N THR A 41 7.10 -3.91 0.68
CA THR A 41 7.39 -2.64 -0.01
C THR A 41 8.84 -2.24 0.20
N ALA A 42 9.37 -2.31 1.43
CA ALA A 42 10.77 -1.99 1.71
C ALA A 42 11.77 -2.95 1.05
N LEU A 43 11.36 -4.17 0.73
CA LEU A 43 12.19 -5.20 0.08
C LEU A 43 12.12 -5.15 -1.45
N SER A 44 11.22 -4.36 -2.02
CA SER A 44 11.03 -4.23 -3.46
C SER A 44 12.00 -3.21 -4.08
N GLY A 45 12.00 -3.09 -5.42
CA GLY A 45 12.70 -2.00 -6.12
C GLY A 45 12.05 -0.62 -5.91
N GLY A 46 10.85 -0.56 -5.34
CA GLY A 46 10.13 0.69 -5.05
C GLY A 46 9.49 1.37 -6.25
N VAL A 47 9.50 0.75 -7.42
CA VAL A 47 8.89 1.37 -8.63
C VAL A 47 7.39 1.49 -8.45
N PHE A 48 6.88 2.71 -8.51
CA PHE A 48 5.45 3.02 -8.46
C PHE A 48 4.91 3.20 -9.88
N TYR A 49 3.89 2.43 -10.24
CA TYR A 49 3.28 2.51 -11.57
C TYR A 49 2.06 3.43 -11.58
N ALA A 50 2.10 4.44 -12.45
CA ALA A 50 1.01 5.40 -12.62
C ALA A 50 0.96 5.96 -14.04
N ALA A 51 -0.20 6.40 -14.47
CA ALA A 51 -0.44 7.05 -15.77
C ALA A 51 -1.04 8.44 -15.57
N GLY A 52 -0.60 9.40 -16.40
CA GLY A 52 -1.09 10.77 -16.37
C GLY A 52 -0.54 11.62 -15.22
N THR A 53 0.67 11.29 -14.74
CA THR A 53 1.32 12.01 -13.62
C THR A 53 1.93 13.34 -14.05
N THR A 54 2.15 14.24 -13.09
CA THR A 54 2.90 15.47 -13.31
C THR A 54 4.32 15.20 -13.78
N LEU A 55 4.96 14.15 -13.26
CA LEU A 55 6.32 13.78 -13.65
C LEU A 55 6.41 13.29 -15.10
N GLN A 56 5.41 12.52 -15.58
CA GLN A 56 5.34 12.13 -16.99
C GLN A 56 5.21 13.37 -17.89
N ARG A 57 4.34 14.32 -17.54
CA ARG A 57 4.19 15.58 -18.30
C ARG A 57 5.49 16.39 -18.34
N GLN A 58 6.21 16.49 -17.22
CA GLN A 58 7.54 17.14 -17.17
C GLN A 58 8.56 16.46 -18.07
N ALA A 59 8.45 15.15 -18.26
CA ALA A 59 9.29 14.38 -19.19
C ALA A 59 8.80 14.37 -20.65
N GLY A 60 7.78 15.17 -20.99
CA GLY A 60 7.23 15.28 -22.35
C GLY A 60 6.21 14.19 -22.72
N ILE A 61 5.71 13.42 -21.74
CA ILE A 61 4.67 12.42 -21.95
C ILE A 61 3.33 13.05 -21.57
N GLU A 62 2.66 13.66 -22.54
CA GLU A 62 1.47 14.47 -22.28
C GLU A 62 0.14 13.71 -22.33
N ASN A 63 0.09 12.59 -23.07
CA ASN A 63 -1.15 11.92 -23.45
C ASN A 63 -1.31 10.52 -22.86
N ASP A 64 -0.58 10.14 -21.80
CA ASP A 64 -0.77 8.87 -21.13
C ASP A 64 -1.95 8.96 -20.15
N THR A 65 -2.86 7.99 -20.21
CA THR A 65 -4.11 8.01 -19.44
C THR A 65 -4.30 6.75 -18.58
N ALA A 66 -5.21 6.85 -17.61
CA ALA A 66 -5.67 5.70 -16.83
C ALA A 66 -6.31 4.60 -17.72
N ASP A 67 -6.94 4.99 -18.84
CA ASP A 67 -7.53 4.05 -19.80
C ASP A 67 -6.45 3.30 -20.56
N ASP A 68 -5.39 3.98 -21.03
CA ASP A 68 -4.24 3.34 -21.69
C ASP A 68 -3.53 2.36 -20.76
N MET A 69 -3.36 2.73 -19.49
CA MET A 69 -2.77 1.86 -18.47
C MET A 69 -3.66 0.65 -18.19
N TYR A 70 -4.98 0.85 -18.12
CA TYR A 70 -5.93 -0.25 -17.92
C TYR A 70 -5.92 -1.24 -19.08
N GLU A 71 -5.98 -0.76 -20.30
CA GLU A 71 -5.93 -1.60 -21.51
C GLU A 71 -4.63 -2.41 -21.57
N TYR A 72 -3.51 -1.77 -21.27
CA TYR A 72 -2.22 -2.43 -21.16
C TYR A 72 -2.24 -3.57 -20.13
N TYR A 73 -2.69 -3.31 -18.89
CA TYR A 73 -2.73 -4.35 -17.86
C TYR A 73 -3.69 -5.49 -18.17
N MET A 74 -4.86 -5.19 -18.73
CA MET A 74 -5.83 -6.22 -19.10
C MET A 74 -5.27 -7.11 -20.22
N THR A 75 -4.63 -6.53 -21.21
CA THR A 75 -4.00 -7.26 -22.31
C THR A 75 -2.82 -8.12 -21.85
N LEU A 76 -1.90 -7.53 -21.07
CA LEU A 76 -0.72 -8.21 -20.54
C LEU A 76 -1.10 -9.44 -19.71
N ASN A 77 -2.15 -9.33 -18.90
CA ASN A 77 -2.65 -10.42 -18.08
C ASN A 77 -3.68 -11.32 -18.78
N GLN A 78 -3.85 -11.19 -20.11
CA GLN A 78 -4.78 -11.99 -20.88
C GLN A 78 -6.21 -11.99 -20.30
N HIS A 79 -6.63 -10.87 -19.73
CA HIS A 79 -7.92 -10.70 -19.03
C HIS A 79 -8.18 -11.70 -17.88
N ARG A 80 -7.12 -12.32 -17.32
CA ARG A 80 -7.21 -13.27 -16.19
C ARG A 80 -7.10 -12.62 -14.81
N VAL A 81 -7.39 -11.35 -14.72
CA VAL A 81 -7.34 -10.54 -13.48
C VAL A 81 -8.70 -9.94 -13.20
N ASN A 82 -8.90 -9.49 -11.97
CA ASN A 82 -10.14 -8.80 -11.62
C ASN A 82 -10.16 -7.40 -12.27
N ALA A 83 -10.97 -7.25 -13.31
CA ALA A 83 -11.07 -6.04 -14.12
C ALA A 83 -11.47 -4.81 -13.29
N GLN A 84 -12.36 -4.98 -12.29
CA GLN A 84 -12.80 -3.87 -11.43
C GLN A 84 -11.66 -3.36 -10.54
N ASN A 85 -10.85 -4.27 -9.99
CA ASN A 85 -9.70 -3.90 -9.17
C ASN A 85 -8.62 -3.20 -10.01
N VAL A 86 -8.34 -3.72 -11.21
CA VAL A 86 -7.40 -3.08 -12.15
C VAL A 86 -7.89 -1.70 -12.54
N ARG A 87 -9.19 -1.53 -12.83
CA ARG A 87 -9.79 -0.23 -13.15
C ARG A 87 -9.63 0.77 -12.00
N LYS A 88 -9.94 0.35 -10.76
CA LYS A 88 -9.74 1.20 -9.57
C LYS A 88 -8.28 1.64 -9.41
N LEU A 89 -7.34 0.70 -9.58
CA LEU A 89 -5.91 0.99 -9.49
C LEU A 89 -5.49 2.02 -10.54
N CYS A 90 -5.86 1.82 -11.80
CA CYS A 90 -5.47 2.73 -12.88
C CYS A 90 -6.06 4.13 -12.67
N ASN A 91 -7.35 4.21 -12.33
CA ASN A 91 -8.01 5.51 -12.12
C ASN A 91 -7.43 6.30 -10.95
N ALA A 92 -6.98 5.62 -9.88
CA ALA A 92 -6.40 6.26 -8.71
C ALA A 92 -4.89 6.50 -8.83
N SER A 93 -4.23 6.01 -9.89
CA SER A 93 -2.77 5.94 -9.95
C SER A 93 -2.07 7.29 -9.95
N ALA A 94 -2.60 8.27 -10.71
CA ALA A 94 -2.04 9.62 -10.76
C ALA A 94 -2.19 10.33 -9.40
N ASP A 95 -3.39 10.33 -8.84
CA ASP A 95 -3.65 10.98 -7.54
C ASP A 95 -2.81 10.35 -6.42
N ALA A 96 -2.68 9.03 -6.43
CA ALA A 96 -1.85 8.32 -5.46
C ALA A 96 -0.36 8.65 -5.63
N PHE A 97 0.11 8.86 -6.86
CA PHE A 97 1.48 9.32 -7.13
C PHE A 97 1.71 10.73 -6.56
N GLU A 98 0.82 11.67 -6.86
CA GLU A 98 0.93 13.05 -6.36
C GLU A 98 0.88 13.09 -4.83
N TRP A 99 0.00 12.28 -4.22
CA TRP A 99 -0.05 12.15 -2.77
C TRP A 99 1.26 11.60 -2.17
N LEU A 100 1.93 10.62 -2.82
CA LEU A 100 3.25 10.17 -2.37
C LEU A 100 4.29 11.28 -2.42
N VAL A 101 4.26 12.14 -3.46
CA VAL A 101 5.13 13.32 -3.53
C VAL A 101 4.83 14.28 -2.38
N GLU A 102 3.56 14.54 -2.05
CA GLU A 102 3.14 15.35 -0.91
C GLU A 102 3.57 14.73 0.43
N CYS A 103 3.63 13.41 0.52
CA CYS A 103 4.17 12.69 1.68
C CYS A 103 5.70 12.82 1.82
N GLY A 104 6.38 13.42 0.83
CA GLY A 104 7.82 13.63 0.85
C GLY A 104 8.64 12.58 0.11
N VAL A 105 8.01 11.73 -0.72
CA VAL A 105 8.74 10.82 -1.60
C VAL A 105 9.34 11.62 -2.76
N GLU A 106 10.65 11.56 -2.91
CA GLU A 106 11.34 12.23 -4.01
C GLU A 106 11.35 11.35 -5.26
N PHE A 107 10.76 11.86 -6.34
CA PHE A 107 10.85 11.27 -7.68
C PHE A 107 11.53 12.25 -8.64
N LYS A 108 12.26 11.73 -9.62
CA LYS A 108 12.95 12.53 -10.63
C LYS A 108 12.63 12.02 -12.03
N PRO A 109 12.64 12.89 -13.06
CA PRO A 109 12.37 12.48 -14.45
C PRO A 109 13.27 11.33 -14.92
N GLU A 110 14.53 11.29 -14.48
CA GLU A 110 15.48 10.22 -14.79
C GLU A 110 15.08 8.85 -14.19
N GLY A 111 14.20 8.87 -13.19
CA GLY A 111 13.64 7.68 -12.57
C GLY A 111 12.42 7.10 -13.29
N LEU A 112 11.97 7.73 -14.39
CA LEU A 112 10.91 7.16 -15.20
C LEU A 112 11.40 5.91 -15.92
N TYR A 113 10.65 4.84 -15.75
CA TYR A 113 11.02 3.51 -16.22
C TYR A 113 9.96 2.91 -17.12
N LYS A 114 10.41 2.34 -18.22
CA LYS A 114 9.57 1.62 -19.18
C LYS A 114 9.81 0.12 -19.06
N SER A 115 8.78 -0.63 -18.68
CA SER A 115 8.85 -2.08 -18.54
C SER A 115 8.38 -2.79 -19.79
N GLY A 116 9.17 -3.75 -20.26
CA GLY A 116 8.76 -4.68 -21.31
C GLY A 116 8.24 -4.00 -22.57
N ILE A 117 6.99 -4.26 -22.90
CA ILE A 117 6.31 -3.81 -24.13
C ILE A 117 5.44 -2.56 -23.93
N GLU A 118 5.56 -1.85 -22.81
CA GLU A 118 4.83 -0.60 -22.61
C GLU A 118 5.10 0.42 -23.73
N SER A 119 4.08 1.19 -24.10
CA SER A 119 4.21 2.27 -25.08
C SER A 119 4.99 3.46 -24.53
N VAL A 120 4.72 3.80 -23.26
CA VAL A 120 5.32 4.91 -22.52
C VAL A 120 5.84 4.48 -21.16
N PRO A 121 6.83 5.18 -20.56
CA PRO A 121 7.25 4.93 -19.18
C PRO A 121 6.13 5.23 -18.18
N ARG A 122 5.72 4.23 -17.40
CA ARG A 122 4.74 4.36 -16.29
C ARG A 122 5.34 4.02 -14.93
N GLY A 123 6.50 3.38 -14.90
CA GLY A 123 7.23 3.12 -13.68
C GLY A 123 7.92 4.38 -13.18
N HIS A 124 7.65 4.78 -11.95
CA HIS A 124 8.25 5.92 -11.27
C HIS A 124 9.18 5.38 -10.18
N SER A 125 10.48 5.47 -10.39
CA SER A 125 11.48 5.02 -9.41
C SER A 125 11.79 6.17 -8.44
N PRO A 126 11.55 5.98 -7.13
CA PRO A 126 11.93 7.00 -6.15
C PRO A 126 13.46 7.11 -6.03
N ALA A 127 13.97 8.30 -5.72
CA ALA A 127 15.41 8.58 -5.63
C ALA A 127 16.14 7.68 -4.61
N ALA A 128 15.47 7.30 -3.52
CA ALA A 128 16.00 6.41 -2.48
C ALA A 128 15.45 4.97 -2.58
N ALA A 129 15.08 4.51 -3.77
CA ALA A 129 14.44 3.21 -4.01
C ALA A 129 13.23 2.99 -3.08
N SER A 130 12.92 1.74 -2.72
CA SER A 130 11.79 1.39 -1.85
C SER A 130 11.84 2.02 -0.46
N ALA A 131 13.05 2.27 0.06
CA ALA A 131 13.24 2.93 1.35
C ALA A 131 12.67 4.36 1.33
N GLY A 132 12.75 5.07 0.20
CA GLY A 132 12.19 6.41 0.06
C GLY A 132 10.68 6.45 0.32
N ILE A 133 9.93 5.48 -0.20
CA ILE A 133 8.47 5.40 0.01
C ILE A 133 8.15 5.06 1.48
N THR A 134 8.75 4.00 2.01
CA THR A 134 8.38 3.51 3.35
C THR A 134 8.80 4.47 4.46
N GLN A 135 9.98 5.10 4.33
CA GLN A 135 10.45 6.12 5.29
C GLN A 135 9.59 7.38 5.25
N ALA A 136 9.27 7.89 4.05
CA ALA A 136 8.42 9.07 3.93
C ALA A 136 7.03 8.83 4.56
N LEU A 137 6.42 7.68 4.27
CA LEU A 137 5.13 7.31 4.85
C LEU A 137 5.20 7.11 6.37
N GLU A 138 6.26 6.50 6.90
CA GLU A 138 6.45 6.36 8.35
C GLU A 138 6.59 7.72 9.04
N VAL A 139 7.43 8.59 8.49
CA VAL A 139 7.60 9.96 9.01
C VAL A 139 6.26 10.72 8.96
N ARG A 140 5.54 10.63 7.85
CA ARG A 140 4.21 11.25 7.70
C ARG A 140 3.23 10.72 8.74
N ALA A 141 3.13 9.41 8.92
CA ALA A 141 2.25 8.78 9.90
C ALA A 141 2.54 9.26 11.33
N ARG A 142 3.81 9.28 11.72
CA ARG A 142 4.23 9.79 13.05
C ARG A 142 3.90 11.28 13.25
N ASN A 143 4.12 12.11 12.23
CA ASN A 143 3.81 13.53 12.27
C ASN A 143 2.30 13.80 12.37
N LEU A 144 1.47 12.90 11.85
CA LEU A 144 0.01 12.94 11.97
C LEU A 144 -0.51 12.36 13.29
N GLY A 145 0.38 11.89 14.17
CA GLY A 145 0.00 11.32 15.47
C GLY A 145 -0.50 9.87 15.40
N VAL A 146 -0.15 9.11 14.37
CA VAL A 146 -0.45 7.67 14.33
C VAL A 146 0.39 6.94 15.36
N ASP A 147 -0.26 6.16 16.24
CA ASP A 147 0.41 5.27 17.18
C ASP A 147 0.91 4.01 16.47
N ILE A 148 2.23 3.91 16.26
CA ILE A 148 2.86 2.77 15.59
C ILE A 148 3.40 1.81 16.64
N ALA A 149 2.78 0.64 16.76
CA ALA A 149 3.19 -0.44 17.65
C ALA A 149 3.91 -1.54 16.86
N LEU A 150 5.21 -1.66 17.08
CA LEU A 150 6.05 -2.72 16.53
C LEU A 150 6.00 -3.97 17.40
N GLN A 151 6.40 -5.13 16.85
CA GLN A 151 6.36 -6.43 17.53
C GLN A 151 4.97 -6.78 18.10
N SER A 152 3.93 -6.21 17.49
CA SER A 152 2.53 -6.29 17.93
C SER A 152 1.72 -7.14 16.94
N ARG A 153 1.88 -8.45 17.08
CA ARG A 153 1.22 -9.43 16.19
C ARG A 153 -0.25 -9.55 16.54
N VAL A 154 -1.10 -9.24 15.57
CA VAL A 154 -2.54 -9.44 15.65
C VAL A 154 -2.85 -10.91 15.36
N LYS A 155 -3.60 -11.55 16.24
CA LYS A 155 -4.03 -12.95 16.13
C LYS A 155 -5.36 -13.09 15.38
N ARG A 156 -6.32 -12.22 15.70
CA ARG A 156 -7.67 -12.24 15.10
C ARG A 156 -8.40 -10.94 15.30
N LEU A 157 -9.48 -10.75 14.56
CA LEU A 157 -10.44 -9.69 14.83
C LEU A 157 -11.17 -9.96 16.13
N HIS A 158 -11.41 -8.93 16.92
CA HIS A 158 -12.29 -8.97 18.07
C HIS A 158 -13.71 -8.63 17.62
N MET A 159 -14.62 -9.61 17.80
CA MET A 159 -15.99 -9.51 17.33
C MET A 159 -16.95 -9.49 18.53
N ILE A 160 -17.93 -8.58 18.48
CA ILE A 160 -19.05 -8.55 19.44
C ILE A 160 -20.36 -8.65 18.63
N ASN A 161 -21.15 -9.66 18.90
CA ASN A 161 -22.43 -9.89 18.20
C ASN A 161 -22.31 -9.88 16.66
N GLY A 162 -21.24 -10.45 16.12
CA GLY A 162 -21.00 -10.50 14.67
C GLY A 162 -20.44 -9.20 14.04
N VAL A 163 -20.20 -8.17 14.83
CA VAL A 163 -19.63 -6.89 14.40
C VAL A 163 -18.17 -6.79 14.84
N VAL A 164 -17.29 -6.31 13.95
CA VAL A 164 -15.88 -6.01 14.32
C VAL A 164 -15.86 -4.86 15.32
N ASN A 165 -15.20 -5.09 16.45
CA ASN A 165 -15.06 -4.11 17.54
C ASN A 165 -13.58 -3.89 17.93
N GLY A 166 -12.65 -4.31 17.09
CA GLY A 166 -11.22 -4.20 17.31
C GLY A 166 -10.45 -5.46 16.96
N ILE A 167 -9.34 -5.69 17.65
CA ILE A 167 -8.43 -6.82 17.41
C ILE A 167 -8.05 -7.51 18.72
N GLN A 168 -7.56 -8.75 18.61
CA GLN A 168 -6.86 -9.44 19.69
C GLN A 168 -5.42 -9.73 19.27
N LEU A 169 -4.48 -9.38 20.13
CA LEU A 169 -3.06 -9.68 20.00
C LEU A 169 -2.73 -11.14 20.36
N ASP A 170 -1.53 -11.61 20.00
CA ASP A 170 -1.05 -12.97 20.30
C ASP A 170 -0.91 -13.21 21.81
N ASP A 171 -0.59 -12.20 22.60
CA ASP A 171 -0.50 -12.23 24.05
C ASP A 171 -1.88 -12.26 24.74
N GLY A 172 -2.96 -12.11 23.98
CA GLY A 172 -4.33 -12.10 24.46
C GLY A 172 -4.90 -10.71 24.72
N GLY A 173 -4.09 -9.65 24.62
CA GLY A 173 -4.55 -8.26 24.75
C GLY A 173 -5.61 -7.91 23.71
N ILE A 174 -6.60 -7.10 24.08
CA ILE A 174 -7.63 -6.62 23.19
C ILE A 174 -7.46 -5.11 23.05
N VAL A 175 -7.49 -4.63 21.78
CA VAL A 175 -7.54 -3.21 21.45
C VAL A 175 -8.82 -2.97 20.65
N THR A 176 -9.64 -2.03 21.10
CA THR A 176 -10.96 -1.76 20.50
C THR A 176 -10.90 -0.63 19.48
N SER A 177 -11.69 -0.75 18.40
CA SER A 177 -11.82 0.31 17.40
C SER A 177 -13.16 0.27 16.68
N ALA A 178 -13.54 1.42 16.12
CA ALA A 178 -14.73 1.53 15.27
C ALA A 178 -14.54 0.85 13.91
N ALA A 179 -13.31 0.85 13.38
CA ALA A 179 -12.98 0.21 12.11
C ALA A 179 -11.60 -0.47 12.16
N VAL A 180 -11.44 -1.51 11.35
CA VAL A 180 -10.16 -2.22 11.19
C VAL A 180 -9.81 -2.35 9.72
N VAL A 181 -8.60 -1.92 9.35
CA VAL A 181 -8.01 -2.11 8.03
C VAL A 181 -7.03 -3.27 8.08
N ILE A 182 -7.25 -4.29 7.23
CA ILE A 182 -6.36 -5.45 7.11
C ILE A 182 -5.39 -5.20 5.96
N ALA A 183 -4.13 -4.92 6.30
CA ALA A 183 -3.04 -4.63 5.36
C ALA A 183 -1.86 -5.60 5.55
N THR A 184 -2.15 -6.86 5.88
CA THR A 184 -1.17 -7.89 6.28
C THR A 184 -0.36 -8.47 5.12
N GLY A 185 -0.56 -7.99 3.90
CA GLY A 185 0.16 -8.43 2.70
C GLY A 185 -0.29 -9.80 2.18
N GLY A 186 0.55 -10.38 1.32
CA GLY A 186 0.29 -11.67 0.69
C GLY A 186 0.82 -12.86 1.50
N PHE A 187 0.45 -14.08 1.08
CA PHE A 187 0.86 -15.32 1.73
C PHE A 187 1.97 -16.09 0.97
N GLY A 188 2.71 -15.44 0.06
CA GLY A 188 3.75 -16.07 -0.76
C GLY A 188 4.90 -16.73 0.03
N HIS A 189 5.08 -16.39 1.30
CA HIS A 189 6.04 -17.04 2.19
C HIS A 189 5.42 -18.08 3.14
N ASN A 190 4.10 -18.31 3.07
CA ASN A 190 3.41 -19.29 3.91
C ASN A 190 3.27 -20.61 3.16
N LYS A 191 4.15 -21.57 3.48
CA LYS A 191 4.18 -22.89 2.83
C LYS A 191 2.84 -23.65 2.94
N TYR A 192 2.14 -23.53 4.06
CA TYR A 192 0.83 -24.16 4.22
C TYR A 192 -0.20 -23.59 3.25
N LEU A 193 -0.29 -22.26 3.14
CA LEU A 193 -1.23 -21.61 2.23
C LEU A 193 -0.83 -21.81 0.77
N LEU A 194 0.47 -21.79 0.45
CA LEU A 194 0.95 -22.11 -0.90
C LEU A 194 0.54 -23.53 -1.29
N ASN A 195 0.84 -24.53 -0.49
CA ASN A 195 0.46 -25.92 -0.78
C ASN A 195 -1.06 -26.10 -0.88
N LYS A 196 -1.85 -25.30 -0.15
CA LYS A 196 -3.31 -25.37 -0.19
C LYS A 196 -3.91 -24.76 -1.46
N TYR A 197 -3.39 -23.61 -1.91
CA TYR A 197 -3.99 -22.82 -2.99
C TYR A 197 -3.19 -22.89 -4.31
N TYR A 198 -1.91 -23.25 -4.24
CA TYR A 198 -1.00 -23.38 -5.37
C TYR A 198 -0.09 -24.60 -5.19
N PRO A 199 -0.66 -25.83 -5.22
CA PRO A 199 0.08 -27.07 -4.91
C PRO A 199 1.20 -27.36 -5.94
N GLU A 200 1.19 -26.70 -7.09
CA GLU A 200 2.18 -26.84 -8.15
C GLU A 200 3.28 -25.76 -8.11
N ALA A 201 3.29 -24.89 -7.12
CA ALA A 201 4.26 -23.78 -7.00
C ALA A 201 5.56 -24.23 -6.29
#